data_bf45c236d359cd453bac61c72e1ad81d
#
_entry.id   bf45c236d359cd453bac61c72e1ad81d
#
_cell.length_a   1.000
_cell.length_b   1.000
_cell.length_c   1.000
_cell.angle_alpha   90.00
_cell.angle_beta   90.00
_cell.angle_gamma   90.00
#
_symmetry.space_group_name_H-M   'P 1'
#
loop_
_entity.id
_entity.type
_entity.pdbx_description
1 polymer ?
#
loop_
_entity_poly.entity_id
_entity_poly.type
_entity_poly.pdbx_seq_one_letter_code
_entity_poly.pdbx_strand_id
1 'polypeptide(L)'
;LGQAKRVVINKDTTTIIDGVGEESAIQGRVAQIRKQIEEATSDYDREKLQERVAKLAGGVAVIKVGAATEVEMKEKKARVDDALHATRAAVEEGVVAGGGVALVRVAAKLAGLTGQNEDQNVGIKVALRAMEAPLRQIVSNAGEEPSVVANNVKAGDGNYGYNAATEEYGNMIDF
;
A
#
# COMPACT_ATOMS: atom_id res chain seq x y z
N LEU A 1 0.30 34.64 -7.24
CA LEU A 1 -0.44 33.43 -6.90
C LEU A 1 -1.78 33.29 -7.64
N GLY A 2 -2.29 34.34 -8.29
CA GLY A 2 -3.52 34.31 -9.07
C GLY A 2 -4.80 34.26 -8.22
N GLN A 3 -5.88 33.78 -8.83
CA GLN A 3 -7.19 33.65 -8.22
C GLN A 3 -7.64 32.19 -8.21
N ALA A 4 -8.46 31.81 -7.26
CA ALA A 4 -9.05 30.48 -7.13
C ALA A 4 -10.47 30.57 -6.60
N LYS A 5 -11.33 29.62 -6.99
CA LYS A 5 -12.71 29.57 -6.52
C LYS A 5 -12.78 29.22 -5.03
N ARG A 6 -11.88 28.35 -4.57
CA ARG A 6 -11.84 27.91 -3.19
C ARG A 6 -10.41 27.55 -2.77
N VAL A 7 -10.05 27.93 -1.55
CA VAL A 7 -8.80 27.54 -0.90
C VAL A 7 -9.16 26.86 0.42
N VAL A 8 -8.62 25.68 0.66
CA VAL A 8 -8.79 24.94 1.90
C VAL A 8 -7.41 24.81 2.55
N ILE A 9 -7.28 25.35 3.75
CA ILE A 9 -6.04 25.36 4.52
C ILE A 9 -6.28 24.56 5.79
N ASN A 10 -5.41 23.62 6.07
CA ASN A 10 -5.34 22.88 7.31
C ASN A 10 -3.92 22.94 7.88
N LYS A 11 -3.65 22.20 8.95
CA LYS A 11 -2.35 22.21 9.63
C LYS A 11 -1.18 21.84 8.71
N ASP A 12 -1.37 20.90 7.81
CA ASP A 12 -0.29 20.27 7.04
C ASP A 12 -0.37 20.59 5.54
N THR A 13 -1.54 21.01 5.03
CA THR A 13 -1.76 21.23 3.60
C THR A 13 -2.53 22.50 3.28
N THR A 14 -2.22 23.05 2.10
CA THR A 14 -3.02 24.10 1.47
C THR A 14 -3.49 23.57 0.11
N THR A 15 -4.80 23.42 -0.06
CA THR A 15 -5.41 22.92 -1.30
C THR A 15 -6.09 24.04 -2.03
N ILE A 16 -5.71 24.27 -3.28
CA ILE A 16 -6.29 25.27 -4.18
C ILE A 16 -7.21 24.55 -5.16
N ILE A 17 -8.49 24.92 -5.18
CA ILE A 17 -9.52 24.28 -6.00
C ILE A 17 -10.02 25.27 -7.03
N ASP A 18 -10.09 24.85 -8.30
CA ASP A 18 -10.51 25.68 -9.44
C ASP A 18 -9.69 26.98 -9.53
N GLY A 19 -8.36 26.84 -9.64
CA GLY A 19 -7.47 27.98 -9.92
C GLY A 19 -7.70 28.54 -11.33
N VAL A 20 -7.56 29.85 -11.48
CA VAL A 20 -7.78 30.58 -12.75
C VAL A 20 -6.44 30.82 -13.46
N GLY A 21 -5.52 29.85 -13.40
CA GLY A 21 -4.22 29.94 -14.08
C GLY A 21 -4.30 29.46 -15.53
N GLU A 22 -3.42 29.98 -16.38
CA GLU A 22 -3.24 29.53 -17.76
C GLU A 22 -2.77 28.08 -17.79
N GLU A 23 -3.49 27.22 -18.51
CA GLU A 23 -3.16 25.80 -18.62
C GLU A 23 -1.75 25.58 -19.20
N SER A 24 -1.37 26.39 -20.18
CA SER A 24 -0.04 26.37 -20.79
C SER A 24 1.10 26.61 -19.78
N ALA A 25 0.89 27.51 -18.81
CA ALA A 25 1.83 27.79 -17.75
C ALA A 25 1.96 26.62 -16.77
N ILE A 26 0.85 25.95 -16.47
CA ILE A 26 0.82 24.73 -15.62
C ILE A 26 1.59 23.60 -16.33
N GLN A 27 1.30 23.36 -17.60
CA GLN A 27 2.00 22.35 -18.41
C GLN A 27 3.50 22.63 -18.51
N GLY A 28 3.88 23.89 -18.72
CA GLY A 28 5.29 24.30 -18.70
C GLY A 28 5.97 24.01 -17.36
N ARG A 29 5.27 24.24 -16.24
CA ARG A 29 5.79 23.91 -14.91
C ARG A 29 5.93 22.41 -14.68
N VAL A 30 4.94 21.62 -15.12
CA VAL A 30 5.01 20.15 -15.09
C VAL A 30 6.21 19.63 -15.88
N ALA A 31 6.45 20.17 -17.09
CA ALA A 31 7.61 19.79 -17.90
C ALA A 31 8.95 20.10 -17.22
N GLN A 32 9.06 21.28 -16.58
CA GLN A 32 10.24 21.64 -15.80
C GLN A 32 10.49 20.67 -14.64
N ILE A 33 9.46 20.29 -13.89
CA ILE A 33 9.62 19.36 -12.76
C ILE A 33 9.98 17.96 -13.26
N ARG A 34 9.40 17.49 -14.37
CA ARG A 34 9.78 16.21 -14.98
C ARG A 34 11.27 16.17 -15.35
N LYS A 35 11.81 17.25 -15.90
CA LYS A 35 13.24 17.35 -16.17
C LYS A 35 14.08 17.28 -14.88
N GLN A 36 13.62 17.94 -13.79
CA GLN A 36 14.29 17.86 -12.49
C GLN A 36 14.27 16.43 -11.91
N ILE A 37 13.21 15.63 -12.18
CA ILE A 37 13.15 14.22 -11.78
C ILE A 37 14.24 13.40 -12.48
N GLU A 38 14.47 13.65 -13.78
CA GLU A 38 15.51 12.96 -14.55
C GLU A 38 16.92 13.34 -14.05
N GLU A 39 17.11 14.57 -13.63
CA GLU A 39 18.39 15.11 -13.12
C GLU A 39 18.63 14.79 -11.63
N ALA A 40 17.62 14.35 -10.88
CA ALA A 40 17.71 14.11 -9.46
C ALA A 40 18.59 12.89 -9.14
N THR A 41 19.59 13.09 -8.29
CA THR A 41 20.52 12.06 -7.84
C THR A 41 20.07 11.35 -6.56
N SER A 42 19.17 11.98 -5.78
CA SER A 42 18.59 11.45 -4.55
C SER A 42 17.22 10.83 -4.82
N ASP A 43 16.98 9.62 -4.34
CA ASP A 43 15.68 8.95 -4.44
C ASP A 43 14.59 9.72 -3.69
N TYR A 44 14.93 10.31 -2.54
CA TYR A 44 14.01 11.16 -1.77
C TYR A 44 13.57 12.39 -2.58
N ASP A 45 14.52 13.11 -3.22
CA ASP A 45 14.19 14.28 -4.03
C ASP A 45 13.36 13.90 -5.25
N ARG A 46 13.68 12.77 -5.87
CA ARG A 46 12.91 12.22 -7.00
C ARG A 46 11.47 11.93 -6.61
N GLU A 47 11.25 11.29 -5.46
CA GLU A 47 9.92 11.01 -4.92
C GLU A 47 9.14 12.31 -4.67
N LYS A 48 9.75 13.30 -4.02
CA LYS A 48 9.10 14.59 -3.75
C LYS A 48 8.76 15.39 -5.02
N LEU A 49 9.57 15.30 -6.04
CA LEU A 49 9.29 15.90 -7.34
C LEU A 49 8.14 15.17 -8.06
N GLN A 50 8.08 13.84 -7.98
CA GLN A 50 6.96 13.05 -8.52
C GLN A 50 5.64 13.40 -7.84
N GLU A 51 5.61 13.52 -6.52
CA GLU A 51 4.43 13.99 -5.78
C GLU A 51 3.95 15.38 -6.27
N ARG A 52 4.88 16.29 -6.54
CA ARG A 52 4.56 17.63 -7.07
C ARG A 52 3.93 17.58 -8.45
N VAL A 53 4.47 16.74 -9.34
CA VAL A 53 3.88 16.53 -10.68
C VAL A 53 2.48 15.97 -10.57
N ALA A 54 2.28 14.96 -9.74
CA ALA A 54 0.97 14.34 -9.53
C ALA A 54 -0.08 15.37 -9.05
N LYS A 55 0.28 16.25 -8.11
CA LYS A 55 -0.60 17.31 -7.61
C LYS A 55 -0.91 18.39 -8.64
N LEU A 56 0.02 18.71 -9.54
CA LEU A 56 -0.18 19.72 -10.58
C LEU A 56 -0.94 19.18 -11.79
N ALA A 57 -0.69 17.92 -12.18
CA ALA A 57 -1.24 17.32 -13.39
C ALA A 57 -2.54 16.54 -13.14
N GLY A 58 -2.76 16.05 -11.93
CA GLY A 58 -3.85 15.11 -11.59
C GLY A 58 -5.17 15.76 -11.16
N GLY A 59 -5.19 17.07 -10.90
CA GLY A 59 -6.38 17.73 -10.35
C GLY A 59 -6.66 17.38 -8.89
N VAL A 60 -7.82 17.81 -8.39
CA VAL A 60 -8.27 17.59 -7.01
C VAL A 60 -9.62 16.87 -7.02
N ALA A 61 -9.66 15.66 -6.46
CA ALA A 61 -10.90 14.95 -6.18
C ALA A 61 -11.36 15.24 -4.73
N VAL A 62 -12.66 15.46 -4.54
CA VAL A 62 -13.25 15.68 -3.22
C VAL A 62 -14.20 14.52 -2.90
N ILE A 63 -13.83 13.71 -1.93
CA ILE A 63 -14.67 12.64 -1.41
C ILE A 63 -15.45 13.17 -0.22
N LYS A 64 -16.77 13.29 -0.37
CA LYS A 64 -17.66 13.74 0.71
C LYS A 64 -18.10 12.54 1.53
N VAL A 65 -17.71 12.52 2.81
CA VAL A 65 -18.08 11.47 3.75
C VAL A 65 -19.19 11.99 4.68
N GLY A 66 -20.23 11.18 4.88
CA GLY A 66 -21.33 11.50 5.78
C GLY A 66 -21.79 10.25 6.55
N ALA A 67 -22.40 10.46 7.72
CA ALA A 67 -23.02 9.42 8.53
C ALA A 67 -24.10 10.03 9.42
N ALA A 68 -24.86 9.19 10.13
CA ALA A 68 -25.92 9.61 11.04
C ALA A 68 -25.37 10.26 12.32
N THR A 69 -24.17 9.86 12.76
CA THR A 69 -23.51 10.36 13.97
C THR A 69 -22.09 10.88 13.66
N GLU A 70 -21.57 11.76 14.50
CA GLU A 70 -20.22 12.30 14.38
C GLU A 70 -19.14 11.18 14.51
N VAL A 71 -19.37 10.23 15.42
CA VAL A 71 -18.44 9.11 15.65
C VAL A 71 -18.36 8.23 14.40
N GLU A 72 -19.49 7.87 13.84
CA GLU A 72 -19.59 7.08 12.60
C GLU A 72 -18.97 7.80 11.40
N MET A 73 -19.16 9.12 11.32
CA MET A 73 -18.55 9.94 10.27
C MET A 73 -17.03 9.96 10.39
N LYS A 74 -16.48 10.07 11.60
CA LYS A 74 -15.04 10.02 11.86
C LYS A 74 -14.45 8.66 11.49
N GLU A 75 -15.14 7.57 11.84
CA GLU A 75 -14.74 6.21 11.48
C GLU A 75 -14.72 6.01 9.96
N LYS A 76 -15.79 6.40 9.26
CA LYS A 76 -15.85 6.32 7.79
C LYS A 76 -14.76 7.17 7.12
N LYS A 77 -14.51 8.37 7.66
CA LYS A 77 -13.44 9.23 7.16
C LYS A 77 -12.07 8.54 7.31
N ALA A 78 -11.77 8.01 8.49
CA ALA A 78 -10.51 7.32 8.75
C ALA A 78 -10.33 6.11 7.81
N ARG A 79 -11.38 5.35 7.55
CA ARG A 79 -11.37 4.22 6.60
C ARG A 79 -11.09 4.65 5.16
N VAL A 80 -11.64 5.79 4.72
CA VAL A 80 -11.36 6.36 3.40
C VAL A 80 -9.91 6.87 3.31
N ASP A 81 -9.42 7.53 4.37
CA ASP A 81 -8.03 8.00 4.43
C ASP A 81 -7.04 6.81 4.37
N ASP A 82 -7.33 5.72 5.07
CA ASP A 82 -6.54 4.48 5.04
C ASP A 82 -6.51 3.85 3.63
N ALA A 83 -7.68 3.72 3.01
CA ALA A 83 -7.80 3.23 1.64
C ALA A 83 -7.05 4.12 0.63
N LEU A 84 -7.03 5.44 0.84
CA LEU A 84 -6.27 6.36 -0.01
C LEU A 84 -4.76 6.13 0.11
N HIS A 85 -4.25 5.93 1.32
CA HIS A 85 -2.83 5.65 1.55
C HIS A 85 -2.43 4.30 0.92
N ALA A 86 -3.22 3.25 1.12
CA ALA A 86 -2.99 1.94 0.51
C ALA A 86 -3.02 2.01 -1.03
N THR A 87 -3.97 2.76 -1.61
CA THR A 87 -4.08 2.93 -3.07
C THR A 87 -2.86 3.67 -3.64
N ARG A 88 -2.37 4.71 -2.96
CA ARG A 88 -1.16 5.42 -3.40
C ARG A 88 0.06 4.51 -3.38
N ALA A 89 0.28 3.79 -2.28
CA ALA A 89 1.37 2.83 -2.17
C ALA A 89 1.30 1.76 -3.28
N ALA A 90 0.11 1.25 -3.57
CA ALA A 90 -0.11 0.27 -4.64
C ALA A 90 0.22 0.81 -6.04
N VAL A 91 -0.10 2.07 -6.32
CA VAL A 91 0.22 2.72 -7.60
C VAL A 91 1.72 2.98 -7.74
N GLU A 92 2.38 3.36 -6.66
CA GLU A 92 3.81 3.72 -6.65
C GLU A 92 4.73 2.49 -6.62
N GLU A 93 4.40 1.48 -5.82
CA GLU A 93 5.27 0.33 -5.53
C GLU A 93 4.72 -1.01 -6.06
N GLY A 94 3.47 -1.03 -6.53
CA GLY A 94 2.78 -2.26 -6.94
C GLY A 94 2.16 -3.00 -5.77
N VAL A 95 1.73 -4.24 -6.05
CA VAL A 95 1.04 -5.10 -5.08
C VAL A 95 1.66 -6.48 -5.02
N VAL A 96 1.48 -7.16 -3.89
CA VAL A 96 1.83 -8.56 -3.68
C VAL A 96 0.61 -9.32 -3.18
N ALA A 97 0.64 -10.66 -3.27
CA ALA A 97 -0.44 -11.49 -2.76
C ALA A 97 -0.67 -11.25 -1.27
N GLY A 98 -1.93 -10.96 -0.90
CA GLY A 98 -2.38 -10.75 0.47
C GLY A 98 -2.51 -12.05 1.28
N GLY A 99 -3.24 -11.99 2.41
CA GLY A 99 -3.49 -13.16 3.25
C GLY A 99 -2.24 -13.79 3.88
N GLY A 100 -1.11 -13.08 3.93
CA GLY A 100 0.18 -13.61 4.41
C GLY A 100 0.92 -14.49 3.39
N VAL A 101 0.38 -14.66 2.17
CA VAL A 101 0.94 -15.56 1.14
C VAL A 101 2.33 -15.14 0.70
N ALA A 102 2.58 -13.84 0.48
CA ALA A 102 3.89 -13.35 0.05
C ALA A 102 5.02 -13.81 0.98
N LEU A 103 4.83 -13.70 2.30
CA LEU A 103 5.82 -14.15 3.29
C LEU A 103 5.99 -15.67 3.29
N VAL A 104 4.91 -16.44 3.13
CA VAL A 104 4.97 -17.90 3.03
C VAL A 104 5.80 -18.34 1.81
N ARG A 105 5.64 -17.66 0.66
CA ARG A 105 6.44 -17.91 -0.53
C ARG A 105 7.92 -17.56 -0.36
N VAL A 106 8.21 -16.43 0.33
CA VAL A 106 9.58 -16.07 0.69
C VAL A 106 10.19 -17.12 1.62
N ALA A 107 9.47 -17.55 2.65
CA ALA A 107 9.94 -18.58 3.57
C ALA A 107 10.25 -19.91 2.84
N ALA A 108 9.41 -20.31 1.88
CA ALA A 108 9.64 -21.49 1.07
C ALA A 108 10.93 -21.39 0.22
N LYS A 109 11.20 -20.24 -0.39
CA LYS A 109 12.44 -19.98 -1.16
C LYS A 109 13.69 -19.97 -0.28
N LEU A 110 13.56 -19.60 0.98
CA LEU A 110 14.68 -19.53 1.93
C LEU A 110 14.83 -20.80 2.78
N ALA A 111 14.04 -21.85 2.56
CA ALA A 111 14.06 -23.07 3.36
C ALA A 111 15.42 -23.79 3.38
N GLY A 112 16.25 -23.59 2.36
CA GLY A 112 17.61 -24.12 2.25
C GLY A 112 18.71 -23.18 2.78
N LEU A 113 18.35 -22.01 3.32
CA LEU A 113 19.34 -21.06 3.84
C LEU A 113 20.01 -21.64 5.08
N THR A 114 21.35 -21.60 5.10
CA THR A 114 22.18 -22.04 6.23
C THR A 114 23.11 -20.93 6.67
N GLY A 115 23.27 -20.81 7.97
CA GLY A 115 24.25 -19.92 8.60
C GLY A 115 25.63 -20.57 8.72
N GLN A 116 26.58 -19.80 9.26
CA GLN A 116 27.97 -20.25 9.48
C GLN A 116 28.13 -21.11 10.73
N ASN A 117 27.16 -21.10 11.63
CA ASN A 117 27.16 -21.85 12.89
C ASN A 117 25.72 -22.24 13.29
N GLU A 118 25.61 -23.01 14.37
CA GLU A 118 24.32 -23.54 14.84
C GLU A 118 23.37 -22.46 15.35
N ASP A 119 23.89 -21.45 16.05
CA ASP A 119 23.10 -20.35 16.57
C ASP A 119 22.46 -19.53 15.43
N GLN A 120 23.21 -19.28 14.37
CA GLN A 120 22.67 -18.65 13.16
C GLN A 120 21.61 -19.50 12.50
N ASN A 121 21.79 -20.82 12.44
CA ASN A 121 20.79 -21.75 11.89
C ASN A 121 19.50 -21.73 12.73
N VAL A 122 19.59 -21.63 14.04
CA VAL A 122 18.43 -21.46 14.92
C VAL A 122 17.74 -20.13 14.65
N GLY A 123 18.50 -19.03 14.53
CA GLY A 123 17.97 -17.72 14.18
C GLY A 123 17.21 -17.70 12.84
N ILE A 124 17.78 -18.35 11.82
CA ILE A 124 17.12 -18.52 10.50
C ILE A 124 15.79 -19.28 10.65
N LYS A 125 15.78 -20.38 11.39
CA LYS A 125 14.54 -21.17 11.62
C LYS A 125 13.46 -20.32 12.33
N VAL A 126 13.85 -19.53 13.32
CA VAL A 126 12.96 -18.62 14.04
C VAL A 126 12.36 -17.57 13.09
N ALA A 127 13.19 -16.95 12.25
CA ALA A 127 12.76 -15.97 11.27
C ALA A 127 11.78 -16.58 10.24
N LEU A 128 12.10 -17.74 9.68
CA LEU A 128 11.23 -18.45 8.75
C LEU A 128 9.89 -18.84 9.39
N ARG A 129 9.90 -19.25 10.65
CA ARG A 129 8.67 -19.52 11.39
C ARG A 129 7.83 -18.29 11.61
N ALA A 130 8.47 -17.15 11.91
CA ALA A 130 7.78 -15.88 12.10
C ALA A 130 7.08 -15.38 10.81
N MET A 131 7.60 -15.70 9.63
CA MET A 131 6.98 -15.36 8.34
C MET A 131 5.62 -16.04 8.13
N GLU A 132 5.31 -17.10 8.83
CA GLU A 132 3.99 -17.74 8.79
C GLU A 132 2.95 -17.06 9.72
N ALA A 133 3.41 -16.25 10.68
CA ALA A 133 2.54 -15.68 11.70
C ALA A 133 1.38 -14.85 11.14
N PRO A 134 1.53 -14.00 10.11
CA PRO A 134 0.42 -13.24 9.56
C PRO A 134 -0.70 -14.14 8.99
N LEU A 135 -0.36 -15.14 8.18
CA LEU A 135 -1.33 -16.10 7.65
C LEU A 135 -2.05 -16.83 8.79
N ARG A 136 -1.28 -17.34 9.75
CA ARG A 136 -1.83 -18.09 10.89
C ARG A 136 -2.78 -17.23 11.74
N GLN A 137 -2.44 -15.95 11.96
CA GLN A 137 -3.29 -15.05 12.73
C GLN A 137 -4.59 -14.72 11.99
N ILE A 138 -4.55 -14.47 10.67
CA ILE A 138 -5.74 -14.25 9.85
C ILE A 138 -6.69 -15.45 9.95
N VAL A 139 -6.17 -16.66 9.79
CA VAL A 139 -6.94 -17.91 9.86
C VAL A 139 -7.54 -18.13 11.25
N SER A 140 -6.73 -17.91 12.30
CA SER A 140 -7.18 -18.00 13.69
C SER A 140 -8.33 -17.01 14.00
N ASN A 141 -8.23 -15.77 13.46
CA ASN A 141 -9.28 -14.76 13.63
C ASN A 141 -10.58 -15.14 12.92
N ALA A 142 -10.50 -15.93 11.85
CA ALA A 142 -11.66 -16.48 11.15
C ALA A 142 -12.29 -17.72 11.88
N GLY A 143 -11.61 -18.24 12.90
CA GLY A 143 -12.08 -19.42 13.66
C GLY A 143 -11.61 -20.76 13.09
N GLU A 144 -10.79 -20.74 12.04
CA GLU A 144 -10.27 -21.92 11.38
C GLU A 144 -8.94 -22.40 11.98
N GLU A 145 -8.54 -23.67 11.66
CA GLU A 145 -7.28 -24.25 12.15
C GLU A 145 -6.07 -23.74 11.35
N PRO A 146 -5.19 -22.89 11.93
CA PRO A 146 -4.12 -22.24 11.21
C PRO A 146 -3.10 -23.23 10.59
N SER A 147 -2.90 -24.38 11.21
CA SER A 147 -1.92 -25.35 10.74
C SER A 147 -2.38 -26.05 9.48
N VAL A 148 -3.66 -26.35 9.36
CA VAL A 148 -4.26 -26.97 8.18
C VAL A 148 -4.18 -26.02 6.99
N VAL A 149 -4.66 -24.77 7.19
CA VAL A 149 -4.65 -23.76 6.12
C VAL A 149 -3.23 -23.41 5.69
N ALA A 150 -2.30 -23.23 6.64
CA ALA A 150 -0.91 -22.93 6.30
C ALA A 150 -0.25 -24.05 5.47
N ASN A 151 -0.53 -25.31 5.77
CA ASN A 151 -0.02 -26.43 4.99
C ASN A 151 -0.61 -26.47 3.58
N ASN A 152 -1.91 -26.22 3.41
CA ASN A 152 -2.56 -26.16 2.11
C ASN A 152 -2.00 -24.99 1.27
N VAL A 153 -1.81 -23.82 1.86
CA VAL A 153 -1.21 -22.67 1.18
C VAL A 153 0.22 -22.94 0.78
N LYS A 154 1.03 -23.59 1.63
CA LYS A 154 2.41 -23.99 1.30
C LYS A 154 2.49 -24.99 0.15
N ALA A 155 1.52 -25.90 0.05
CA ALA A 155 1.47 -26.89 -1.05
C ALA A 155 1.13 -26.26 -2.40
N GLY A 156 0.54 -25.06 -2.42
CA GLY A 156 0.24 -24.31 -3.63
C GLY A 156 1.39 -23.42 -4.08
N ASP A 157 1.24 -22.78 -5.23
CA ASP A 157 2.26 -21.98 -5.91
C ASP A 157 1.80 -20.54 -6.17
N GLY A 158 2.74 -19.65 -6.49
CA GLY A 158 2.46 -18.27 -6.88
C GLY A 158 1.61 -17.52 -5.87
N ASN A 159 0.49 -16.96 -6.31
CA ASN A 159 -0.44 -16.18 -5.49
C ASN A 159 -1.53 -17.04 -4.82
N TYR A 160 -1.46 -18.37 -4.92
CA TYR A 160 -2.43 -19.25 -4.29
C TYR A 160 -2.42 -19.10 -2.78
N GLY A 161 -3.58 -18.79 -2.21
CA GLY A 161 -3.76 -18.50 -0.79
C GLY A 161 -5.14 -18.88 -0.30
N TYR A 162 -5.52 -18.36 0.86
CA TYR A 162 -6.79 -18.60 1.52
C TYR A 162 -7.51 -17.29 1.82
N ASN A 163 -8.72 -17.15 1.28
CA ASN A 163 -9.62 -16.04 1.58
C ASN A 163 -10.43 -16.38 2.84
N ALA A 164 -10.07 -15.80 3.95
CA ALA A 164 -10.70 -16.04 5.25
C ALA A 164 -12.14 -15.48 5.35
N ALA A 165 -12.57 -14.61 4.42
CA ALA A 165 -13.92 -14.08 4.41
C ALA A 165 -14.92 -15.03 3.73
N THR A 166 -14.47 -15.80 2.73
CA THR A 166 -15.29 -16.75 1.95
C THR A 166 -14.94 -18.21 2.21
N GLU A 167 -13.89 -18.46 3.00
CA GLU A 167 -13.34 -19.80 3.29
C GLU A 167 -12.87 -20.55 2.03
N GLU A 168 -12.47 -19.83 1.01
CA GLU A 168 -12.07 -20.37 -0.28
C GLU A 168 -10.56 -20.27 -0.51
N TYR A 169 -10.02 -21.24 -1.24
CA TYR A 169 -8.63 -21.23 -1.71
C TYR A 169 -8.58 -20.75 -3.15
N GLY A 170 -7.66 -19.87 -3.49
CA GLY A 170 -7.52 -19.34 -4.85
C GLY A 170 -6.38 -18.34 -5.00
N ASN A 171 -6.36 -17.64 -6.13
CA ASN A 171 -5.41 -16.58 -6.39
C ASN A 171 -5.79 -15.32 -5.60
N MET A 172 -4.94 -14.93 -4.65
CA MET A 172 -5.18 -13.79 -3.75
C MET A 172 -5.15 -12.42 -4.44
N ILE A 173 -4.78 -12.35 -5.71
CA ILE A 173 -4.87 -11.11 -6.49
C ILE A 173 -6.26 -10.98 -7.14
N ASP A 174 -6.95 -12.09 -7.37
CA ASP A 174 -8.26 -12.14 -8.06
C ASP A 174 -9.44 -12.00 -7.07
N PHE A 175 -9.20 -12.19 -5.77
CA PHE A 175 -10.16 -11.97 -4.68
C PHE A 175 -10.25 -10.49 -4.29
#